data_3158ab8bf3795ae979fe8782cfe6576d
#
_entry.id   3158ab8bf3795ae979fe8782cfe6576d
#
_cell.length_a   1.000
_cell.length_b   1.000
_cell.length_c   1.000
_cell.angle_alpha   90.00
_cell.angle_beta   90.00
_cell.angle_gamma   90.00
#
_symmetry.space_group_name_H-M   'P 1'
#
loop_
_entity.id
_entity.type
_entity.pdbx_description
1 polymer ?
#
loop_
_entity_poly.entity_id
_entity_poly.type
_entity_poly.pdbx_seq_one_letter_code
_entity_poly.pdbx_strand_id
1 'polypeptide(L)'
;MPFDALDTWLTDLERRLDPVAQFEHFLSLELGRAATADPWQRDAILSDVPGGATAMRICRQAGKSCVLATRGVMALERGEVTICLAPAERQTREITRKVATYLRGTTMTVERSTMTEIETNTGGRFIAVPASGATIRGFTADQLLVDECAYLTNDEEVITAVLPMLKDGGQVFYASTPAGKNNFFARLFLDTKPSDALRLLTVRGTQIPRMAAKVERLRTQLSQTKFRQEVECEFIADGQAYFDLSVIEAATSKTEAAIVPKF
;
A
#
# COMPACT_ATOMS: atom_id res chain seq x y z
N MET A 1 -24.82 30.51 -16.05
CA MET A 1 -23.46 29.99 -16.18
C MET A 1 -23.12 29.89 -17.66
N PRO A 2 -21.90 30.24 -18.10
CA PRO A 2 -21.47 29.95 -19.46
C PRO A 2 -21.55 28.44 -19.72
N PHE A 3 -21.88 28.02 -20.93
CA PHE A 3 -22.00 26.60 -21.32
C PHE A 3 -20.72 25.81 -20.98
N ASP A 4 -19.54 26.38 -21.19
CA ASP A 4 -18.25 25.79 -20.87
C ASP A 4 -18.08 25.47 -19.37
N ALA A 5 -18.68 26.27 -18.48
CA ALA A 5 -18.59 26.04 -17.02
C ALA A 5 -19.51 24.88 -16.58
N LEU A 6 -20.64 24.71 -17.26
CA LEU A 6 -21.55 23.60 -16.98
C LEU A 6 -20.94 22.26 -17.46
N ASP A 7 -20.35 22.23 -18.65
CA ASP A 7 -19.69 21.04 -19.18
C ASP A 7 -18.50 20.63 -18.32
N THR A 8 -17.71 21.60 -17.85
CA THR A 8 -16.60 21.35 -16.94
C THR A 8 -17.10 20.76 -15.60
N TRP A 9 -18.18 21.34 -15.05
CA TRP A 9 -18.79 20.87 -13.81
C TRP A 9 -19.38 19.46 -13.95
N LEU A 10 -20.08 19.16 -15.05
CA LEU A 10 -20.61 17.81 -15.32
C LEU A 10 -19.50 16.78 -15.45
N THR A 11 -18.44 17.10 -16.19
CA THR A 11 -17.27 16.22 -16.35
C THR A 11 -16.59 15.94 -15.01
N ASP A 12 -16.50 16.95 -14.14
CA ASP A 12 -15.95 16.76 -12.79
C ASP A 12 -16.87 15.90 -11.92
N LEU A 13 -18.18 16.11 -11.99
CA LEU A 13 -19.16 15.32 -11.27
C LEU A 13 -19.14 13.84 -11.71
N GLU A 14 -19.15 13.58 -13.03
CA GLU A 14 -19.07 12.21 -13.56
C GLU A 14 -17.79 11.51 -13.09
N ARG A 15 -16.67 12.22 -13.11
CA ARG A 15 -15.38 11.71 -12.63
C ARG A 15 -15.40 11.36 -11.13
N ARG A 16 -16.04 12.18 -10.32
CA ARG A 16 -16.19 11.93 -8.86
C ARG A 16 -17.12 10.76 -8.55
N LEU A 17 -18.06 10.47 -9.46
CA LEU A 17 -18.94 9.31 -9.35
C LEU A 17 -18.29 8.00 -9.82
N ASP A 18 -17.21 8.08 -10.61
CA ASP A 18 -16.41 6.91 -11.01
C ASP A 18 -15.02 6.96 -10.36
N PRO A 19 -14.79 6.19 -9.30
CA PRO A 19 -13.51 6.14 -8.62
C PRO A 19 -12.32 5.77 -9.52
N VAL A 20 -12.56 4.96 -10.55
CA VAL A 20 -11.51 4.55 -11.48
C VAL A 20 -11.18 5.69 -12.46
N ALA A 21 -12.17 6.36 -13.00
CA ALA A 21 -11.96 7.55 -13.84
C ALA A 21 -11.23 8.66 -13.06
N GLN A 22 -11.57 8.84 -11.79
CA GLN A 22 -10.86 9.76 -10.90
C GLN A 22 -9.38 9.36 -10.72
N PHE A 23 -9.09 8.09 -10.47
CA PHE A 23 -7.73 7.58 -10.37
C PHE A 23 -6.94 7.79 -11.67
N GLU A 24 -7.52 7.47 -12.82
CA GLU A 24 -6.90 7.67 -14.15
C GLU A 24 -6.62 9.15 -14.44
N HIS A 25 -7.51 10.03 -14.02
CA HIS A 25 -7.27 11.48 -14.06
C HIS A 25 -6.05 11.89 -13.22
N PHE A 26 -5.95 11.42 -11.98
CA PHE A 26 -4.82 11.73 -11.11
C PHE A 26 -3.51 11.17 -11.63
N LEU A 27 -3.51 9.95 -12.18
CA LEU A 27 -2.36 9.40 -12.88
C LEU A 27 -1.94 10.25 -14.07
N SER A 28 -2.90 10.74 -14.84
CA SER A 28 -2.64 11.58 -16.01
C SER A 28 -2.02 12.92 -15.63
N LEU A 29 -2.47 13.52 -14.53
CA LEU A 29 -1.86 14.73 -13.95
C LEU A 29 -0.42 14.50 -13.52
N GLU A 30 -0.16 13.38 -12.84
CA GLU A 30 1.17 13.05 -12.35
C GLU A 30 2.16 12.76 -13.48
N LEU A 31 1.71 12.06 -14.51
CA LEU A 31 2.55 11.64 -15.63
C LEU A 31 2.65 12.69 -16.75
N GLY A 32 1.83 13.74 -16.73
CA GLY A 32 1.75 14.74 -17.77
C GLY A 32 1.26 14.19 -19.13
N ARG A 33 0.57 13.05 -19.14
CA ARG A 33 0.01 12.38 -20.31
C ARG A 33 -1.17 11.51 -19.92
N ALA A 34 -2.03 11.17 -20.86
CA ALA A 34 -3.13 10.24 -20.63
C ALA A 34 -2.60 8.90 -20.06
N ALA A 35 -3.25 8.42 -19.03
CA ALA A 35 -2.92 7.18 -18.36
C ALA A 35 -4.19 6.41 -18.01
N THR A 36 -4.08 5.08 -18.06
CA THR A 36 -5.15 4.16 -17.69
C THR A 36 -4.71 3.31 -16.51
N ALA A 37 -5.67 2.90 -15.69
CA ALA A 37 -5.44 2.03 -14.56
C ALA A 37 -5.11 0.61 -15.02
N ASP A 38 -4.09 0.00 -14.42
CA ASP A 38 -3.91 -1.45 -14.50
C ASP A 38 -5.12 -2.16 -13.85
N PRO A 39 -5.47 -3.39 -14.27
CA PRO A 39 -6.60 -4.13 -13.68
C PRO A 39 -6.56 -4.20 -12.15
N TRP A 40 -5.40 -4.46 -11.58
CA TRP A 40 -5.22 -4.53 -10.13
C TRP A 40 -5.44 -3.18 -9.43
N GLN A 41 -5.12 -2.05 -10.10
CA GLN A 41 -5.35 -0.71 -9.55
C GLN A 41 -6.84 -0.40 -9.50
N ARG A 42 -7.58 -0.79 -10.56
CA ARG A 42 -9.05 -0.72 -10.56
C ARG A 42 -9.63 -1.51 -9.40
N ASP A 43 -9.19 -2.76 -9.21
CA ASP A 43 -9.62 -3.62 -8.11
C ASP A 43 -9.31 -3.02 -6.73
N ALA A 44 -8.13 -2.40 -6.58
CA ALA A 44 -7.71 -1.77 -5.32
C ALA A 44 -8.49 -0.47 -5.03
N ILE A 45 -8.76 0.34 -6.06
CA ILE A 45 -9.55 1.57 -5.92
C ILE A 45 -11.01 1.26 -5.58
N LEU A 46 -11.58 0.21 -6.15
CA LEU A 46 -12.94 -0.24 -5.88
C LEU A 46 -13.06 -1.13 -4.64
N SER A 47 -11.96 -1.37 -3.93
CA SER A 47 -11.96 -2.22 -2.75
C SER A 47 -12.43 -1.44 -1.54
N ASP A 48 -13.73 -1.50 -1.26
CA ASP A 48 -14.29 -1.04 0.00
C ASP A 48 -14.62 -2.25 0.89
N VAL A 49 -14.07 -2.24 2.10
CA VAL A 49 -14.29 -3.25 3.13
C VAL A 49 -14.61 -2.52 4.44
N PRO A 50 -15.86 -2.02 4.60
CA PRO A 50 -16.25 -1.28 5.79
C PRO A 50 -16.02 -2.11 7.06
N GLY A 51 -15.33 -1.54 8.04
CA GLY A 51 -14.94 -2.24 9.27
C GLY A 51 -13.86 -3.31 9.09
N GLY A 52 -13.25 -3.38 7.91
CA GLY A 52 -12.24 -4.40 7.59
C GLY A 52 -10.99 -3.84 6.94
N ALA A 53 -10.29 -4.70 6.21
CA ALA A 53 -8.99 -4.37 5.62
C ALA A 53 -8.80 -4.90 4.20
N THR A 54 -8.03 -4.15 3.41
CA THR A 54 -7.47 -4.60 2.13
C THR A 54 -5.95 -4.64 2.24
N ALA A 55 -5.35 -5.81 2.06
CA ALA A 55 -3.90 -5.97 2.04
C ALA A 55 -3.41 -6.20 0.60
N MET A 56 -2.44 -5.39 0.17
CA MET A 56 -1.94 -5.31 -1.18
C MET A 56 -0.45 -5.68 -1.23
N ARG A 57 -0.13 -6.93 -1.59
CA ARG A 57 1.21 -7.42 -1.85
C ARG A 57 1.55 -7.18 -3.32
N ILE A 58 2.24 -6.10 -3.59
CA ILE A 58 2.44 -5.59 -4.94
C ILE A 58 3.93 -5.43 -5.22
N CYS A 59 4.37 -5.79 -6.42
CA CYS A 59 5.76 -5.62 -6.84
C CYS A 59 6.20 -4.15 -6.79
N ARG A 60 7.51 -3.94 -6.71
CA ARG A 60 8.08 -2.59 -6.65
C ARG A 60 7.78 -1.79 -7.92
N GLN A 61 7.47 -0.48 -7.74
CA GLN A 61 7.18 0.48 -8.81
C GLN A 61 5.95 0.16 -9.69
N ALA A 62 5.03 -0.63 -9.18
CA ALA A 62 3.74 -0.87 -9.83
C ALA A 62 2.73 0.27 -9.62
N GLY A 63 2.98 1.23 -8.72
CA GLY A 63 2.10 2.36 -8.47
C GLY A 63 1.25 2.24 -7.19
N LYS A 64 1.71 1.49 -6.18
CA LYS A 64 1.04 1.39 -4.85
C LYS A 64 0.68 2.74 -4.27
N SER A 65 1.66 3.64 -4.19
CA SER A 65 1.48 4.97 -3.59
C SER A 65 0.50 5.86 -4.37
N CYS A 66 0.28 5.59 -5.68
CA CYS A 66 -0.77 6.29 -6.46
C CYS A 66 -2.16 5.85 -5.99
N VAL A 67 -2.36 4.55 -5.77
CA VAL A 67 -3.62 4.01 -5.22
C VAL A 67 -3.88 4.58 -3.84
N LEU A 68 -2.89 4.53 -2.93
CA LEU A 68 -3.05 5.06 -1.57
C LEU A 68 -3.34 6.58 -1.56
N ALA A 69 -2.64 7.36 -2.40
CA ALA A 69 -2.90 8.80 -2.51
C ALA A 69 -4.31 9.09 -3.03
N THR A 70 -4.78 8.35 -4.03
CA THR A 70 -6.16 8.47 -4.53
C THR A 70 -7.19 8.14 -3.46
N ARG A 71 -6.98 7.06 -2.70
CA ARG A 71 -7.84 6.72 -1.56
C ARG A 71 -7.89 7.86 -0.54
N GLY A 72 -6.73 8.51 -0.29
CA GLY A 72 -6.66 9.70 0.56
C GLY A 72 -7.48 10.87 0.02
N VAL A 73 -7.40 11.17 -1.29
CA VAL A 73 -8.19 12.25 -1.91
C VAL A 73 -9.69 11.95 -1.88
N MET A 74 -10.08 10.71 -2.18
CA MET A 74 -11.48 10.28 -2.09
C MET A 74 -12.07 10.42 -0.68
N ALA A 75 -11.26 10.14 0.35
CA ALA A 75 -11.65 10.35 1.75
C ALA A 75 -11.79 11.86 2.06
N LEU A 76 -10.86 12.70 1.59
CA LEU A 76 -10.96 14.16 1.72
C LEU A 76 -12.24 14.70 1.08
N GLU A 77 -12.66 14.18 -0.08
CA GLU A 77 -13.93 14.58 -0.75
C GLU A 77 -15.16 14.24 0.09
N ARG A 78 -15.11 13.17 0.87
CA ARG A 78 -16.20 12.77 1.78
C ARG A 78 -16.16 13.49 3.14
N GLY A 79 -15.18 14.38 3.37
CA GLY A 79 -15.00 15.04 4.65
C GLY A 79 -14.41 14.14 5.74
N GLU A 80 -13.75 13.05 5.36
CA GLU A 80 -13.21 12.02 6.24
C GLU A 80 -11.76 12.31 6.68
N VAL A 81 -11.37 11.70 7.79
CA VAL A 81 -10.00 11.74 8.31
C VAL A 81 -9.25 10.49 7.88
N THR A 82 -8.18 10.68 7.12
CA THR A 82 -7.23 9.63 6.73
C THR A 82 -5.93 9.78 7.49
N ILE A 83 -5.48 8.70 8.14
CA ILE A 83 -4.12 8.60 8.67
C ILE A 83 -3.30 7.71 7.74
N CYS A 84 -2.17 8.21 7.26
CA CYS A 84 -1.23 7.46 6.44
C CYS A 84 0.06 7.21 7.20
N LEU A 85 0.42 5.93 7.34
CA LEU A 85 1.63 5.47 8.01
C LEU A 85 2.66 5.01 6.98
N ALA A 86 3.93 5.31 7.20
CA ALA A 86 5.05 4.77 6.46
C ALA A 86 6.27 4.60 7.36
N PRO A 87 7.24 3.72 7.04
CA PRO A 87 8.41 3.47 7.90
C PRO A 87 9.26 4.71 8.17
N ALA A 88 9.35 5.64 7.23
CA ALA A 88 10.22 6.81 7.33
C ALA A 88 9.51 8.11 6.94
N GLU A 89 9.91 9.23 7.56
CA GLU A 89 9.38 10.56 7.31
C GLU A 89 9.48 10.98 5.82
N ARG A 90 10.54 10.56 5.11
CA ARG A 90 10.66 10.84 3.68
C ARG A 90 9.48 10.26 2.89
N GLN A 91 9.03 9.06 3.22
CA GLN A 91 7.91 8.40 2.55
C GLN A 91 6.59 9.11 2.88
N THR A 92 6.39 9.55 4.13
CA THR A 92 5.18 10.31 4.51
C THR A 92 5.10 11.64 3.76
N ARG A 93 6.22 12.34 3.61
CA ARG A 93 6.28 13.57 2.80
C ARG A 93 5.99 13.33 1.31
N GLU A 94 6.47 12.21 0.77
CA GLU A 94 6.24 11.86 -0.64
C GLU A 94 4.77 11.56 -0.92
N ILE A 95 4.10 10.82 -0.05
CA ILE A 95 2.67 10.53 -0.23
C ILE A 95 1.82 11.79 -0.03
N THR A 96 2.14 12.65 0.94
CA THR A 96 1.45 13.93 1.13
C THR A 96 1.59 14.83 -0.10
N ARG A 97 2.79 14.91 -0.70
CA ARG A 97 3.02 15.66 -1.94
C ARG A 97 2.19 15.11 -3.09
N LYS A 98 2.04 13.78 -3.18
CA LYS A 98 1.23 13.13 -4.20
C LYS A 98 -0.25 13.47 -4.01
N VAL A 99 -0.77 13.40 -2.78
CA VAL A 99 -2.13 13.85 -2.44
C VAL A 99 -2.33 15.32 -2.83
N ALA A 100 -1.41 16.21 -2.47
CA ALA A 100 -1.47 17.62 -2.84
C ALA A 100 -1.45 17.85 -4.37
N THR A 101 -0.74 17.00 -5.11
CA THR A 101 -0.76 17.05 -6.58
C THR A 101 -2.11 16.63 -7.14
N TYR A 102 -2.73 15.59 -6.62
CA TYR A 102 -4.02 15.08 -7.06
C TYR A 102 -5.17 16.04 -6.71
N LEU A 103 -5.09 16.74 -5.58
CA LEU A 103 -6.05 17.76 -5.19
C LEU A 103 -6.17 18.90 -6.22
N ARG A 104 -5.11 19.19 -6.99
CA ARG A 104 -5.17 20.19 -8.10
C ARG A 104 -6.12 19.77 -9.23
N GLY A 105 -6.44 18.48 -9.30
CA GLY A 105 -7.40 17.93 -10.27
C GLY A 105 -8.82 17.81 -9.71
N THR A 106 -9.10 18.41 -8.56
CA THR A 106 -10.42 18.40 -7.91
C THR A 106 -10.94 19.82 -7.74
N THR A 107 -12.20 19.95 -7.37
CA THR A 107 -12.84 21.24 -7.03
C THR A 107 -12.69 21.62 -5.56
N MET A 108 -12.01 20.77 -4.75
CA MET A 108 -11.78 21.07 -3.34
C MET A 108 -10.81 22.22 -3.15
N THR A 109 -11.07 23.05 -2.14
CA THR A 109 -10.14 24.10 -1.70
C THR A 109 -9.32 23.56 -0.53
N VAL A 110 -8.00 23.70 -0.62
CA VAL A 110 -7.08 23.37 0.47
C VAL A 110 -7.05 24.54 1.46
N GLU A 111 -7.48 24.28 2.69
CA GLU A 111 -7.48 25.28 3.78
C GLU A 111 -6.16 25.31 4.53
N ARG A 112 -5.56 24.12 4.72
CA ARG A 112 -4.25 23.98 5.35
C ARG A 112 -3.42 22.92 4.63
N SER A 113 -2.15 23.21 4.40
CA SER A 113 -1.20 22.25 3.85
C SER A 113 0.16 22.40 4.50
N THR A 114 0.67 21.30 5.04
CA THR A 114 2.02 21.16 5.57
C THR A 114 2.75 20.02 4.83
N MET A 115 3.95 19.68 5.26
CA MET A 115 4.67 18.54 4.70
C MET A 115 4.03 17.18 5.02
N THR A 116 3.17 17.12 6.04
CA THR A 116 2.58 15.87 6.54
C THR A 116 1.07 15.95 6.77
N GLU A 117 0.45 17.10 6.57
CA GLU A 117 -0.98 17.27 6.82
C GLU A 117 -1.62 18.15 5.74
N ILE A 118 -2.82 17.78 5.31
CA ILE A 118 -3.68 18.53 4.40
C ILE A 118 -5.09 18.56 4.97
N GLU A 119 -5.71 19.75 5.01
CA GLU A 119 -7.11 19.98 5.36
C GLU A 119 -7.83 20.64 4.17
N THR A 120 -9.05 20.26 3.91
CA THR A 120 -9.85 20.76 2.81
C THR A 120 -11.16 21.37 3.30
N ASN A 121 -11.78 22.20 2.46
CA ASN A 121 -13.06 22.86 2.73
C ASN A 121 -14.25 21.89 2.90
N THR A 122 -14.05 20.60 2.67
CA THR A 122 -15.02 19.55 2.98
C THR A 122 -15.01 19.15 4.47
N GLY A 123 -14.03 19.65 5.25
CA GLY A 123 -13.70 19.18 6.59
C GLY A 123 -12.83 17.92 6.62
N GLY A 124 -12.47 17.39 5.47
CA GLY A 124 -11.59 16.23 5.35
C GLY A 124 -10.15 16.55 5.73
N ARG A 125 -9.47 15.58 6.34
CA ARG A 125 -8.06 15.69 6.76
C ARG A 125 -7.25 14.49 6.32
N PHE A 126 -6.09 14.75 5.74
CA PHE A 126 -5.08 13.74 5.44
C PHE A 126 -3.85 13.98 6.31
N ILE A 127 -3.48 13.02 7.14
CA ILE A 127 -2.39 13.13 8.11
C ILE A 127 -1.41 12.00 7.85
N ALA A 128 -0.19 12.31 7.43
CA ALA A 128 0.85 11.33 7.19
C ALA A 128 1.89 11.37 8.31
N VAL A 129 2.09 10.26 9.00
CA VAL A 129 3.02 10.15 10.12
C VAL A 129 3.98 8.99 9.94
N PRO A 130 5.27 9.15 10.33
CA PRO A 130 6.18 8.01 10.36
C PRO A 130 5.73 7.02 11.44
N ALA A 131 5.88 5.74 11.16
CA ALA A 131 5.47 4.65 12.04
C ALA A 131 6.42 4.47 13.24
N SER A 132 6.67 5.54 13.99
CA SER A 132 7.41 5.51 15.25
C SER A 132 6.42 5.59 16.42
N GLY A 133 6.41 4.60 17.28
CA GLY A 133 5.34 4.34 18.27
C GLY A 133 4.93 5.48 19.22
N ALA A 134 5.72 6.54 19.35
CA ALA A 134 5.39 7.66 20.25
C ALA A 134 4.44 8.70 19.63
N THR A 135 4.37 8.81 18.30
CA THR A 135 3.72 9.93 17.60
C THR A 135 2.29 9.60 17.12
N ILE A 136 1.88 8.35 17.22
CA ILE A 136 0.70 7.83 16.51
C ILE A 136 -0.59 7.94 17.36
N ARG A 137 -0.49 8.02 18.69
CA ARG A 137 -1.67 7.98 19.58
C ARG A 137 -2.42 9.30 19.61
N GLY A 138 -3.76 9.26 19.68
CA GLY A 138 -4.61 10.43 19.94
C GLY A 138 -5.39 10.95 18.73
N PHE A 139 -5.32 10.28 17.58
CA PHE A 139 -6.15 10.57 16.42
C PHE A 139 -7.38 9.65 16.36
N THR A 140 -8.42 10.10 15.67
CA THR A 140 -9.56 9.28 15.27
C THR A 140 -9.66 9.37 13.76
N ALA A 141 -9.75 8.23 13.06
CA ALA A 141 -9.71 8.15 11.62
C ALA A 141 -10.87 7.34 11.04
N ASP A 142 -11.30 7.72 9.86
CA ASP A 142 -12.24 6.95 9.03
C ASP A 142 -11.49 5.93 8.19
N GLN A 143 -10.21 6.23 7.85
CA GLN A 143 -9.38 5.38 7.02
C GLN A 143 -7.92 5.37 7.51
N LEU A 144 -7.31 4.18 7.53
CA LEU A 144 -5.87 4.00 7.72
C LEU A 144 -5.23 3.52 6.42
N LEU A 145 -4.16 4.18 6.00
CA LEU A 145 -3.30 3.78 4.90
C LEU A 145 -1.93 3.42 5.47
N VAL A 146 -1.45 2.21 5.26
CA VAL A 146 -0.15 1.74 5.76
C VAL A 146 0.73 1.40 4.57
N ASP A 147 1.59 2.34 4.17
CA ASP A 147 2.54 2.15 3.07
C ASP A 147 3.81 1.44 3.55
N GLU A 148 4.35 0.59 2.70
CA GLU A 148 5.52 -0.25 2.96
C GLU A 148 5.40 -1.02 4.30
N CYS A 149 4.22 -1.59 4.56
CA CYS A 149 3.85 -2.27 5.80
C CYS A 149 4.83 -3.38 6.22
N ALA A 150 5.42 -4.12 5.26
CA ALA A 150 6.40 -5.18 5.55
C ALA A 150 7.73 -4.66 6.09
N TYR A 151 7.98 -3.35 6.01
CA TYR A 151 9.23 -2.70 6.44
C TYR A 151 9.06 -1.89 7.73
N LEU A 152 7.92 -2.01 8.39
CA LEU A 152 7.70 -1.35 9.69
C LEU A 152 8.62 -1.96 10.75
N THR A 153 9.29 -1.11 11.50
CA THR A 153 9.98 -1.53 12.72
C THR A 153 8.97 -1.66 13.85
N ASN A 154 9.04 -2.72 14.65
CA ASN A 154 8.07 -3.02 15.72
C ASN A 154 6.61 -3.02 15.19
N ASP A 155 6.40 -3.68 14.07
CA ASP A 155 5.15 -3.68 13.32
C ASP A 155 3.93 -4.05 14.17
N GLU A 156 4.04 -5.05 15.05
CA GLU A 156 2.98 -5.46 16.00
C GLU A 156 2.57 -4.31 16.92
N GLU A 157 3.55 -3.61 17.50
CA GLU A 157 3.29 -2.48 18.38
C GLU A 157 2.61 -1.34 17.63
N VAL A 158 3.11 -1.02 16.43
CA VAL A 158 2.54 0.01 15.55
C VAL A 158 1.10 -0.32 15.19
N ILE A 159 0.84 -1.53 14.70
CA ILE A 159 -0.50 -1.95 14.29
C ILE A 159 -1.47 -1.97 15.49
N THR A 160 -1.03 -2.48 16.63
CA THR A 160 -1.82 -2.48 17.87
C THR A 160 -2.16 -1.06 18.34
N ALA A 161 -1.27 -0.10 18.11
CA ALA A 161 -1.49 1.29 18.50
C ALA A 161 -2.46 2.03 17.56
N VAL A 162 -2.51 1.69 16.27
CA VAL A 162 -3.28 2.45 15.27
C VAL A 162 -4.68 1.90 15.01
N LEU A 163 -4.89 0.60 15.14
CA LEU A 163 -6.20 -0.01 14.89
C LEU A 163 -7.32 0.57 15.77
N PRO A 164 -7.11 0.83 17.08
CA PRO A 164 -8.12 1.47 17.92
C PRO A 164 -8.46 2.93 17.56
N MET A 165 -7.70 3.55 16.64
CA MET A 165 -8.01 4.90 16.15
C MET A 165 -9.10 4.91 15.09
N LEU A 166 -9.40 3.75 14.49
CA LEU A 166 -10.47 3.67 13.51
C LEU A 166 -11.83 3.83 14.17
N LYS A 167 -12.66 4.65 13.54
CA LYS A 167 -14.10 4.73 13.85
C LYS A 167 -14.78 3.40 13.49
N ASP A 168 -15.97 3.20 14.06
CA ASP A 168 -16.84 2.10 13.65
C ASP A 168 -17.11 2.19 12.13
N GLY A 169 -16.91 1.08 11.44
CA GLY A 169 -17.00 1.04 9.98
C GLY A 169 -15.78 1.59 9.21
N GLY A 170 -14.78 2.14 9.89
CA GLY A 170 -13.52 2.56 9.28
C GLY A 170 -12.76 1.40 8.65
N GLN A 171 -11.87 1.69 7.70
CA GLN A 171 -11.18 0.65 6.93
C GLN A 171 -9.67 0.86 6.87
N VAL A 172 -8.93 -0.23 6.64
CA VAL A 172 -7.48 -0.22 6.56
C VAL A 172 -7.01 -0.69 5.18
N PHE A 173 -6.02 0.02 4.62
CA PHE A 173 -5.28 -0.41 3.44
C PHE A 173 -3.82 -0.63 3.80
N TYR A 174 -3.38 -1.89 3.77
CA TYR A 174 -1.98 -2.27 3.90
C TYR A 174 -1.37 -2.44 2.51
N ALA A 175 -0.27 -1.77 2.22
CA ALA A 175 0.41 -1.90 0.95
C ALA A 175 1.91 -2.13 1.16
N SER A 176 2.49 -3.12 0.50
CA SER A 176 3.94 -3.35 0.55
C SER A 176 4.43 -4.26 -0.57
N THR A 177 5.73 -4.20 -0.88
CA THR A 177 6.47 -5.36 -1.38
C THR A 177 6.76 -6.31 -0.21
N PRO A 178 6.91 -7.63 -0.44
CA PRO A 178 7.28 -8.54 0.65
C PRO A 178 8.68 -8.24 1.20
N ALA A 179 8.84 -8.41 2.51
CA ALA A 179 10.13 -8.32 3.20
C ALA A 179 10.20 -9.38 4.29
N GLY A 180 10.93 -10.47 4.06
CA GLY A 180 11.00 -11.58 5.02
C GLY A 180 9.66 -12.29 5.24
N LYS A 181 9.63 -13.18 6.24
CA LYS A 181 8.42 -13.92 6.66
C LYS A 181 7.94 -13.56 8.06
N ASN A 182 8.80 -12.91 8.86
CA ASN A 182 8.58 -12.69 10.29
C ASN A 182 8.09 -11.25 10.57
N ASN A 183 7.01 -10.82 9.89
CA ASN A 183 6.39 -9.52 10.12
C ASN A 183 4.87 -9.62 9.97
N PHE A 184 4.16 -8.61 10.49
CA PHE A 184 2.70 -8.53 10.44
C PHE A 184 2.15 -8.69 9.01
N PHE A 185 2.76 -7.99 8.03
CA PHE A 185 2.29 -8.04 6.65
C PHE A 185 2.41 -9.45 6.03
N ALA A 186 3.50 -10.17 6.34
CA ALA A 186 3.66 -11.55 5.88
C ALA A 186 2.58 -12.46 6.47
N ARG A 187 2.27 -12.33 7.77
CA ARG A 187 1.22 -13.12 8.43
C ARG A 187 -0.16 -12.91 7.84
N LEU A 188 -0.50 -11.71 7.36
CA LEU A 188 -1.76 -11.48 6.65
C LEU A 188 -1.93 -12.38 5.42
N PHE A 189 -0.83 -12.73 4.74
CA PHE A 189 -0.88 -13.55 3.53
C PHE A 189 -0.57 -15.04 3.74
N LEU A 190 0.20 -15.36 4.79
CA LEU A 190 0.65 -16.74 5.04
C LEU A 190 -0.25 -17.47 6.03
N ASP A 191 -0.74 -16.76 7.05
CA ASP A 191 -1.42 -17.37 8.19
C ASP A 191 -2.92 -17.07 8.22
N THR A 192 -3.37 -16.05 7.45
CA THR A 192 -4.76 -15.61 7.45
C THR A 192 -5.46 -15.99 6.14
N LYS A 193 -6.73 -16.43 6.24
CA LYS A 193 -7.57 -16.67 5.07
C LYS A 193 -8.35 -15.40 4.71
N PRO A 194 -8.58 -15.13 3.41
CA PRO A 194 -9.51 -14.09 2.99
C PRO A 194 -10.89 -14.29 3.64
N SER A 195 -11.53 -13.18 3.98
CA SER A 195 -12.87 -13.16 4.57
C SER A 195 -13.62 -11.91 4.10
N ASP A 196 -14.87 -11.74 4.48
CA ASP A 196 -15.62 -10.52 4.18
C ASP A 196 -14.99 -9.27 4.83
N ALA A 197 -14.22 -9.46 5.91
CA ALA A 197 -13.49 -8.39 6.59
C ALA A 197 -12.02 -8.24 6.14
N LEU A 198 -11.49 -9.13 5.27
CA LEU A 198 -10.10 -9.08 4.81
C LEU A 198 -9.97 -9.48 3.35
N ARG A 199 -9.69 -8.50 2.51
CA ARG A 199 -9.37 -8.70 1.09
C ARG A 199 -7.85 -8.77 0.90
N LEU A 200 -7.36 -9.81 0.22
CA LEU A 200 -5.95 -10.00 -0.10
C LEU A 200 -5.73 -9.85 -1.61
N LEU A 201 -4.87 -8.92 -2.01
CA LEU A 201 -4.45 -8.71 -3.40
C LEU A 201 -2.97 -9.02 -3.54
N THR A 202 -2.62 -9.84 -4.55
CA THR A 202 -1.22 -10.11 -4.91
C THR A 202 -1.02 -9.81 -6.39
N VAL A 203 -0.04 -8.95 -6.70
CA VAL A 203 0.27 -8.56 -8.07
C VAL A 203 1.76 -8.62 -8.33
N ARG A 204 2.16 -9.58 -9.15
CA ARG A 204 3.55 -9.76 -9.59
C ARG A 204 3.87 -8.82 -10.73
N GLY A 205 5.14 -8.43 -10.85
CA GLY A 205 5.60 -7.59 -11.95
C GLY A 205 5.36 -8.21 -13.32
N THR A 206 5.46 -9.54 -13.41
CA THR A 206 5.19 -10.33 -14.62
C THR A 206 3.72 -10.30 -15.06
N GLN A 207 2.80 -9.91 -14.19
CA GLN A 207 1.37 -9.78 -14.47
C GLN A 207 0.98 -8.38 -14.99
N ILE A 208 1.91 -7.43 -15.02
CA ILE A 208 1.66 -6.04 -15.41
C ILE A 208 2.26 -5.79 -16.80
N PRO A 209 1.45 -5.71 -17.88
CA PRO A 209 1.96 -5.61 -19.25
C PRO A 209 2.91 -4.44 -19.49
N ARG A 210 2.61 -3.25 -18.92
CA ARG A 210 3.48 -2.07 -19.06
C ARG A 210 4.85 -2.23 -18.39
N MET A 211 5.03 -3.24 -17.53
CA MET A 211 6.29 -3.53 -16.84
C MET A 211 7.14 -4.58 -17.56
N ALA A 212 6.69 -5.20 -18.64
CA ALA A 212 7.36 -6.32 -19.29
C ALA A 212 8.86 -6.05 -19.60
N ALA A 213 9.16 -4.95 -20.28
CA ALA A 213 10.54 -4.57 -20.59
C ALA A 213 11.40 -4.32 -19.35
N LYS A 214 10.80 -3.78 -18.27
CA LYS A 214 11.48 -3.57 -17.01
C LYS A 214 11.72 -4.88 -16.27
N VAL A 215 10.76 -5.78 -16.27
CA VAL A 215 10.88 -7.11 -15.66
C VAL A 215 12.04 -7.88 -16.29
N GLU A 216 12.16 -7.90 -17.62
CA GLU A 216 13.27 -8.56 -18.30
C GLU A 216 14.63 -7.95 -17.94
N ARG A 217 14.72 -6.63 -17.87
CA ARG A 217 15.93 -5.95 -17.40
C ARG A 217 16.27 -6.32 -15.95
N LEU A 218 15.29 -6.33 -15.05
CA LEU A 218 15.49 -6.69 -13.64
C LEU A 218 15.88 -8.16 -13.48
N ARG A 219 15.39 -9.05 -14.35
CA ARG A 219 15.77 -10.48 -14.37
C ARG A 219 17.26 -10.69 -14.58
N THR A 220 17.90 -9.83 -15.37
CA THR A 220 19.34 -9.89 -15.63
C THR A 220 20.20 -9.14 -14.61
N GLN A 221 19.61 -8.18 -13.89
CA GLN A 221 20.34 -7.29 -12.96
C GLN A 221 20.24 -7.72 -11.49
N LEU A 222 19.19 -8.42 -11.11
CA LEU A 222 18.97 -8.85 -9.73
C LEU A 222 19.42 -10.30 -9.52
N SER A 223 19.84 -10.63 -8.29
CA SER A 223 19.97 -12.02 -7.91
C SER A 223 18.60 -12.70 -7.97
N GLN A 224 18.57 -14.02 -8.16
CA GLN A 224 17.32 -14.79 -8.23
C GLN A 224 16.44 -14.55 -7.01
N THR A 225 17.02 -14.52 -5.82
CA THR A 225 16.31 -14.26 -4.56
C THR A 225 15.66 -12.86 -4.56
N LYS A 226 16.41 -11.84 -4.98
CA LYS A 226 15.87 -10.48 -5.05
C LYS A 226 14.82 -10.33 -6.15
N PHE A 227 14.99 -10.98 -7.29
CA PHE A 227 13.97 -10.99 -8.34
C PHE A 227 12.65 -11.62 -7.85
N ARG A 228 12.72 -12.76 -7.18
CA ARG A 228 11.54 -13.41 -6.58
C ARG A 228 10.85 -12.51 -5.55
N GLN A 229 11.61 -11.83 -4.71
CA GLN A 229 11.05 -10.90 -3.71
C GLN A 229 10.43 -9.66 -4.34
N GLU A 230 11.19 -8.92 -5.15
CA GLU A 230 10.82 -7.57 -5.62
C GLU A 230 9.87 -7.59 -6.82
N VAL A 231 9.94 -8.64 -7.66
CA VAL A 231 9.16 -8.75 -8.90
C VAL A 231 8.05 -9.80 -8.78
N GLU A 232 8.37 -11.00 -8.29
CA GLU A 232 7.38 -12.08 -8.15
C GLU A 232 6.61 -12.02 -6.81
N CYS A 233 6.92 -11.06 -5.96
CA CYS A 233 6.23 -10.83 -4.69
C CYS A 233 6.25 -12.04 -3.75
N GLU A 234 7.34 -12.79 -3.71
CA GLU A 234 7.47 -13.93 -2.81
C GLU A 234 8.01 -13.49 -1.45
N PHE A 235 7.42 -14.04 -0.38
CA PHE A 235 8.00 -13.93 0.95
C PHE A 235 9.18 -14.88 1.08
N ILE A 236 10.37 -14.34 1.19
CA ILE A 236 11.61 -15.10 1.31
C ILE A 236 12.07 -15.02 2.75
N ALA A 237 12.47 -16.16 3.32
CA ALA A 237 12.99 -16.18 4.69
C ALA A 237 14.19 -15.25 4.82
N ASP A 238 14.26 -14.50 5.93
CA ASP A 238 15.37 -13.63 6.22
C ASP A 238 16.66 -14.46 6.33
N GLY A 239 17.58 -14.24 5.40
CA GLY A 239 18.83 -14.97 5.29
C GLY A 239 19.85 -14.60 6.39
N GLN A 240 19.45 -14.58 7.65
CA GLN A 240 20.39 -14.62 8.80
C GLN A 240 20.84 -16.04 9.14
N ALA A 241 20.27 -17.07 8.53
CA ALA A 241 20.90 -18.38 8.55
C ALA A 241 22.01 -18.42 7.50
N TYR A 242 23.24 -18.59 7.91
CA TYR A 242 24.42 -18.83 7.06
C TYR A 242 24.22 -20.03 6.11
N PHE A 243 23.12 -20.76 6.29
CA PHE A 243 22.71 -21.90 5.47
C PHE A 243 21.23 -21.78 5.14
N ASP A 244 20.89 -22.06 3.89
CA ASP A 244 19.50 -22.20 3.44
C ASP A 244 18.81 -23.27 4.28
N LEU A 245 17.60 -22.99 4.80
CA LEU A 245 16.85 -23.96 5.60
C LEU A 245 16.67 -25.30 4.87
N SER A 246 16.56 -25.27 3.53
CA SER A 246 16.51 -26.47 2.71
C SER A 246 17.80 -27.32 2.78
N VAL A 247 18.96 -26.67 2.97
CA VAL A 247 20.24 -27.37 3.18
C VAL A 247 20.32 -27.96 4.57
N ILE A 248 19.79 -27.26 5.57
CA ILE A 248 19.70 -27.77 6.96
C ILE A 248 18.73 -28.95 7.03
N GLU A 249 17.56 -28.84 6.41
CA GLU A 249 16.56 -29.91 6.34
C GLU A 249 17.09 -31.13 5.57
N ALA A 250 17.81 -30.93 4.49
CA ALA A 250 18.48 -32.01 3.74
C ALA A 250 19.62 -32.66 4.56
N ALA A 251 20.34 -31.88 5.36
CA ALA A 251 21.41 -32.39 6.23
C ALA A 251 20.89 -33.06 7.50
N THR A 252 19.66 -32.78 7.93
CA THR A 252 19.01 -33.40 9.11
C THR A 252 18.08 -34.54 8.73
N SER A 253 18.12 -35.07 7.49
CA SER A 253 17.35 -36.24 7.10
C SER A 253 17.73 -37.42 8.00
N LYS A 254 16.73 -37.96 8.71
CA LYS A 254 16.81 -38.94 9.80
C LYS A 254 17.28 -40.35 9.38
N THR A 255 18.23 -40.50 8.47
CA THR A 255 18.60 -41.80 7.91
C THR A 255 20.02 -42.25 8.30
N GLU A 256 20.71 -41.56 9.18
CA GLU A 256 21.97 -42.09 9.71
C GLU A 256 21.82 -42.52 11.14
N ALA A 257 21.97 -43.83 11.35
CA ALA A 257 22.04 -44.45 12.68
C ALA A 257 23.19 -43.82 13.49
N ALA A 258 22.90 -43.46 14.73
CA ALA A 258 23.90 -42.94 15.64
C ALA A 258 25.12 -43.90 15.71
N ILE A 259 26.31 -43.40 15.34
CA ILE A 259 27.56 -44.12 15.58
C ILE A 259 27.77 -44.20 17.11
N VAL A 260 27.47 -45.34 17.67
CA VAL A 260 27.79 -45.64 19.08
C VAL A 260 29.23 -46.04 19.15
N PRO A 261 30.11 -45.28 19.81
CA PRO A 261 31.51 -45.71 20.01
C PRO A 261 31.49 -46.99 20.88
N LYS A 262 32.09 -48.04 20.35
CA LYS A 262 32.38 -49.24 21.20
C LYS A 262 33.67 -48.91 21.96
N PHE A 263 33.54 -48.79 23.27
CA PHE A 263 34.65 -48.84 24.18
C PHE A 263 34.99 -50.30 24.53
#